data_26ffb72cafc80a290f7f22ed7e6dabae
#
_entry.id   26ffb72cafc80a290f7f22ed7e6dabae
#
_cell.length_a   1.000
_cell.length_b   1.000
_cell.length_c   1.000
_cell.angle_alpha   90.00
_cell.angle_beta   90.00
_cell.angle_gamma   90.00
#
_symmetry.space_group_name_H-M   'P 1'
#
loop_
_entity.id
_entity.type
_entity.pdbx_description
1 polymer ?
#
loop_
_entity_poly.entity_id
_entity_poly.type
_entity_poly.pdbx_seq_one_letter_code
_entity_poly.pdbx_strand_id
1 'polypeptide(L)'
;MSMTKSVTGLLAEIMVVEGDLDDSALVRDIIPEIGGSAFATATVRQVMDMTTGVRFSENYSDPNADVWLYSAAASPLPKPQDYAGPDGYWAYLQQVRPEGEHGAAFHYRTINSDMLGWIISRVSGKSVTELTSERLWRPMGAEQDAYQTVDGKGVPFAGGGLSAGLRDLGRLGLLMLNGGVI
;
A
#
# COMPACT_ATOMS: atom_id res chain seq x y z
N MET A 1 2.91 7.80 -10.42
CA MET A 1 3.23 7.38 -9.06
C MET A 1 2.00 6.86 -8.32
N SER A 2 1.07 7.66 -7.89
CA SER A 2 -0.06 7.20 -7.04
C SER A 2 -1.11 6.32 -7.74
N MET A 3 -1.03 6.12 -9.01
CA MET A 3 -1.82 5.14 -9.74
C MET A 3 -1.64 3.71 -9.17
N THR A 4 -0.49 3.40 -8.61
CA THR A 4 -0.25 2.13 -7.90
C THR A 4 -1.30 1.87 -6.82
N LYS A 5 -1.75 2.92 -6.11
CA LYS A 5 -2.80 2.82 -5.09
C LYS A 5 -4.11 2.25 -5.63
N SER A 6 -4.47 2.61 -6.87
CA SER A 6 -5.66 2.06 -7.52
C SER A 6 -5.51 0.56 -7.80
N VAL A 7 -4.31 0.11 -8.18
CA VAL A 7 -4.02 -1.32 -8.37
C VAL A 7 -4.08 -2.06 -7.04
N THR A 8 -3.43 -1.52 -6.00
CA THR A 8 -3.44 -2.13 -4.66
C THR A 8 -4.86 -2.21 -4.08
N GLY A 9 -5.65 -1.13 -4.22
CA GLY A 9 -7.04 -1.10 -3.78
C GLY A 9 -7.91 -2.11 -4.53
N LEU A 10 -7.74 -2.21 -5.86
CA LEU A 10 -8.50 -3.17 -6.68
C LEU A 10 -8.17 -4.63 -6.28
N LEU A 11 -6.90 -4.95 -6.01
CA LEU A 11 -6.51 -6.28 -5.51
C LEU A 11 -7.19 -6.59 -4.18
N ALA A 12 -7.22 -5.63 -3.25
CA ALA A 12 -7.88 -5.81 -1.96
C ALA A 12 -9.40 -6.05 -2.13
N GLU A 13 -10.06 -5.27 -2.98
CA GLU A 13 -11.51 -5.47 -3.26
C GLU A 13 -11.78 -6.83 -3.89
N ILE A 14 -10.94 -7.29 -4.82
CA ILE A 14 -11.07 -8.64 -5.39
C ILE A 14 -11.00 -9.69 -4.26
N MET A 15 -10.01 -9.58 -3.35
CA MET A 15 -9.86 -10.52 -2.24
C MET A 15 -11.04 -10.46 -1.25
N VAL A 16 -11.62 -9.29 -1.02
CA VAL A 16 -12.83 -9.14 -0.19
C VAL A 16 -14.02 -9.83 -0.85
N VAL A 17 -14.25 -9.60 -2.13
CA VAL A 17 -15.38 -10.22 -2.88
C VAL A 17 -15.24 -11.73 -2.95
N GLU A 18 -14.03 -12.25 -3.06
CA GLU A 18 -13.75 -13.70 -3.07
C GLU A 18 -13.83 -14.34 -1.67
N GLY A 19 -13.88 -13.53 -0.62
CA GLY A 19 -13.90 -13.99 0.78
C GLY A 19 -12.52 -14.36 1.33
N ASP A 20 -11.45 -14.03 0.62
CA ASP A 20 -10.08 -14.25 1.06
C ASP A 20 -9.62 -13.21 2.09
N LEU A 21 -10.22 -12.02 2.09
CA LEU A 21 -9.91 -10.92 2.99
C LEU A 21 -11.17 -10.43 3.71
N ASP A 22 -11.19 -10.50 5.03
CA ASP A 22 -12.21 -9.88 5.87
C ASP A 22 -11.88 -8.40 6.10
N ASP A 23 -12.61 -7.51 5.45
CA ASP A 23 -12.39 -6.07 5.54
C ASP A 23 -12.89 -5.45 6.86
N SER A 24 -13.65 -6.19 7.65
CA SER A 24 -14.06 -5.81 9.01
C SER A 24 -13.02 -6.17 10.07
N ALA A 25 -12.06 -7.05 9.75
CA ALA A 25 -11.01 -7.46 10.67
C ALA A 25 -10.11 -6.27 11.08
N LEU A 26 -9.60 -6.29 12.30
CA LEU A 26 -8.60 -5.32 12.74
C LEU A 26 -7.24 -5.66 12.13
N VAL A 27 -6.47 -4.63 11.76
CA VAL A 27 -5.13 -4.81 11.19
C VAL A 27 -4.24 -5.67 12.09
N ARG A 28 -4.31 -5.50 13.42
CA ARG A 28 -3.52 -6.31 14.37
C ARG A 28 -3.86 -7.80 14.38
N ASP A 29 -5.07 -8.17 13.98
CA ASP A 29 -5.49 -9.57 13.95
C ASP A 29 -4.87 -10.30 12.74
N ILE A 30 -4.51 -9.55 11.69
CA ILE A 30 -3.81 -10.03 10.49
C ILE A 30 -2.29 -9.88 10.64
N ILE A 31 -1.85 -8.76 11.22
CA ILE A 31 -0.43 -8.39 11.38
C ILE A 31 -0.17 -8.12 12.88
N PRO A 32 0.04 -9.16 13.72
CA PRO A 32 0.23 -8.98 15.17
C PRO A 32 1.39 -8.05 15.54
N GLU A 33 2.45 -8.03 14.73
CA GLU A 33 3.62 -7.17 14.94
C GLU A 33 3.33 -5.67 14.81
N ILE A 34 2.16 -5.29 14.29
CA ILE A 34 1.73 -3.89 14.20
C ILE A 34 1.20 -3.34 15.53
N GLY A 35 1.09 -4.16 16.57
CA GLY A 35 0.39 -3.85 17.81
C GLY A 35 0.79 -2.56 18.51
N GLY A 36 1.99 -2.04 18.28
CA GLY A 36 2.47 -0.74 18.80
C GLY A 36 2.13 0.47 17.93
N SER A 37 1.61 0.26 16.73
CA SER A 37 1.25 1.30 15.77
C SER A 37 -0.20 1.74 15.90
N ALA A 38 -0.48 2.96 15.48
CA ALA A 38 -1.86 3.47 15.35
C ALA A 38 -2.71 2.64 14.38
N PHE A 39 -2.11 1.93 13.42
CA PHE A 39 -2.84 1.04 12.52
C PHE A 39 -3.45 -0.17 13.22
N ALA A 40 -2.96 -0.56 14.39
CA ALA A 40 -3.39 -1.77 15.08
C ALA A 40 -4.90 -1.85 15.33
N THR A 41 -5.55 -0.72 15.57
CA THR A 41 -6.98 -0.61 15.89
C THR A 41 -7.85 -0.19 14.71
N ALA A 42 -7.25 0.05 13.54
CA ALA A 42 -7.98 0.29 12.30
C ALA A 42 -8.54 -1.03 11.75
N THR A 43 -9.71 -1.01 11.12
CA THR A 43 -10.17 -2.10 10.28
C THR A 43 -9.49 -2.06 8.91
N VAL A 44 -9.45 -3.20 8.23
CA VAL A 44 -8.97 -3.27 6.85
C VAL A 44 -9.75 -2.30 5.95
N ARG A 45 -11.08 -2.21 6.11
CA ARG A 45 -11.94 -1.28 5.37
C ARG A 45 -11.51 0.18 5.60
N GLN A 46 -11.21 0.58 6.83
CA GLN A 46 -10.73 1.94 7.11
C GLN A 46 -9.37 2.24 6.45
N VAL A 47 -8.51 1.24 6.33
CA VAL A 47 -7.26 1.36 5.57
C VAL A 47 -7.54 1.52 4.08
N MET A 48 -8.42 0.70 3.49
CA MET A 48 -8.82 0.76 2.08
C MET A 48 -9.46 2.11 1.73
N ASP A 49 -10.34 2.62 2.59
CA ASP A 49 -11.06 3.88 2.40
C ASP A 49 -10.23 5.12 2.76
N MET A 50 -8.99 4.96 3.22
CA MET A 50 -8.12 6.04 3.70
C MET A 50 -8.78 6.89 4.81
N THR A 51 -9.54 6.26 5.70
CA THR A 51 -10.19 6.91 6.85
C THR A 51 -9.48 6.62 8.17
N THR A 52 -8.23 6.19 8.12
CA THR A 52 -7.45 5.93 9.33
C THR A 52 -7.05 7.22 10.06
N GLY A 53 -7.16 7.22 11.39
CA GLY A 53 -6.74 8.32 12.27
C GLY A 53 -5.24 8.26 12.61
N VAL A 54 -4.38 7.99 11.62
CA VAL A 54 -2.94 7.89 11.81
C VAL A 54 -2.25 9.22 11.49
N ARG A 55 -1.16 9.52 12.19
CA ARG A 55 -0.33 10.69 11.89
C ARG A 55 0.57 10.40 10.70
N PHE A 56 0.45 11.23 9.67
CA PHE A 56 1.37 11.22 8.53
C PHE A 56 1.22 12.50 7.70
N SER A 57 2.26 13.32 7.64
CA SER A 57 2.30 14.53 6.80
C SER A 57 2.94 14.23 5.45
N GLU A 58 2.23 14.55 4.37
CA GLU A 58 2.73 14.54 2.98
C GLU A 58 2.95 15.97 2.46
N ASN A 59 3.26 16.92 3.34
CA ASN A 59 3.63 18.27 2.89
C ASN A 59 5.06 18.27 2.33
N TYR A 60 5.18 18.12 1.03
CA TYR A 60 6.46 18.06 0.32
C TYR A 60 7.28 19.36 0.39
N SER A 61 6.68 20.46 0.83
CA SER A 61 7.36 21.75 1.03
C SER A 61 7.94 21.89 2.44
N ASP A 62 7.57 21.01 3.37
CA ASP A 62 8.10 20.99 4.74
C ASP A 62 9.21 19.93 4.86
N PRO A 63 10.46 20.31 5.10
CA PRO A 63 11.57 19.36 5.23
C PRO A 63 11.44 18.42 6.44
N ASN A 64 10.55 18.74 7.40
CA ASN A 64 10.28 17.92 8.58
C ASN A 64 9.03 17.03 8.43
N ALA A 65 8.37 17.03 7.27
CA ALA A 65 7.21 16.19 7.05
C ALA A 65 7.55 14.70 7.15
N ASP A 66 6.60 13.92 7.66
CA ASP A 66 6.76 12.47 7.88
C ASP A 66 7.13 11.70 6.58
N VAL A 67 6.71 12.21 5.42
CA VAL A 67 7.02 11.63 4.11
C VAL A 67 8.52 11.53 3.84
N TRP A 68 9.34 12.42 4.38
CA TRP A 68 10.80 12.38 4.17
C TRP A 68 11.47 11.29 4.99
N LEU A 69 11.06 11.10 6.26
CA LEU A 69 11.51 9.96 7.06
C LEU A 69 11.05 8.63 6.45
N TYR A 70 9.81 8.58 5.99
CA TYR A 70 9.26 7.44 5.27
C TYR A 70 10.07 7.12 4.00
N SER A 71 10.38 8.12 3.18
CA SER A 71 11.20 7.95 1.98
C SER A 71 12.62 7.49 2.31
N ALA A 72 13.21 8.01 3.39
CA ALA A 72 14.53 7.56 3.86
C ALA A 72 14.48 6.10 4.34
N ALA A 73 13.44 5.71 5.08
CA ALA A 73 13.22 4.33 5.51
C ALA A 73 13.12 3.36 4.32
N ALA A 74 12.40 3.78 3.28
CA ALA A 74 12.11 2.99 2.10
C ALA A 74 13.25 2.95 1.05
N SER A 75 14.25 3.82 1.17
CA SER A 75 15.35 3.89 0.20
C SER A 75 16.04 2.53 0.04
N PRO A 76 16.17 2.00 -1.20
CA PRO A 76 16.94 0.78 -1.46
C PRO A 76 18.47 0.99 -1.36
N LEU A 77 18.90 2.24 -1.31
CA LEU A 77 20.34 2.57 -1.17
C LEU A 77 20.81 2.29 0.26
N PRO A 78 22.11 2.02 0.46
CA PRO A 78 22.67 1.88 1.81
C PRO A 78 22.33 3.08 2.69
N LYS A 79 21.92 2.82 3.91
CA LYS A 79 21.63 3.87 4.88
C LYS A 79 22.92 4.58 5.30
N PRO A 80 22.88 5.90 5.57
CA PRO A 80 24.01 6.58 6.23
C PRO A 80 24.41 5.87 7.54
N GLN A 81 25.69 5.97 7.90
CA GLN A 81 26.21 5.26 9.07
C GLN A 81 25.58 5.71 10.39
N ASP A 82 25.07 6.93 10.45
CA ASP A 82 24.39 7.54 11.59
C ASP A 82 22.87 7.48 11.50
N TYR A 83 22.33 6.76 10.51
CA TYR A 83 20.88 6.60 10.34
C TYR A 83 20.29 5.75 11.46
N ALA A 84 19.45 6.36 12.30
CA ALA A 84 18.77 5.71 13.41
C ALA A 84 17.26 5.49 13.16
N GLY A 85 16.77 5.77 11.94
CA GLY A 85 15.38 5.61 11.57
C GLY A 85 15.00 4.15 11.24
N PRO A 86 13.72 3.90 10.94
CA PRO A 86 13.25 2.57 10.52
C PRO A 86 13.87 2.16 9.17
N ASP A 87 14.07 0.85 8.96
CA ASP A 87 14.64 0.31 7.73
C ASP A 87 13.60 -0.52 6.97
N GLY A 88 13.01 0.09 5.95
CA GLY A 88 11.97 -0.45 5.10
C GLY A 88 10.55 0.04 5.42
N TYR A 89 9.61 -0.20 4.48
CA TYR A 89 8.21 0.21 4.61
C TYR A 89 7.55 -0.35 5.86
N TRP A 90 7.68 -1.65 6.09
CA TRP A 90 7.00 -2.30 7.23
C TRP A 90 7.54 -1.84 8.58
N ALA A 91 8.86 -1.62 8.68
CA ALA A 91 9.46 -1.07 9.89
C ALA A 91 8.97 0.35 10.19
N TYR A 92 8.74 1.17 9.16
CA TYR A 92 8.12 2.48 9.31
C TYR A 92 6.68 2.38 9.83
N LEU A 93 5.87 1.52 9.21
CA LEU A 93 4.46 1.35 9.57
C LEU A 93 4.24 0.94 11.03
N GLN A 94 5.17 0.18 11.61
CA GLN A 94 5.13 -0.21 13.02
C GLN A 94 5.29 0.95 14.01
N GLN A 95 5.82 2.10 13.58
CA GLN A 95 6.12 3.26 14.43
C GLN A 95 5.10 4.40 14.26
N VAL A 96 4.10 4.23 13.41
CA VAL A 96 3.11 5.27 13.10
C VAL A 96 2.26 5.57 14.33
N ARG A 97 2.14 6.86 14.65
CA ARG A 97 1.41 7.36 15.83
C ARG A 97 -0.03 7.73 15.50
N PRO A 98 -0.93 7.73 16.49
CA PRO A 98 -2.29 8.21 16.30
C PRO A 98 -2.33 9.74 16.16
N GLU A 99 -3.31 10.24 15.42
CA GLU A 99 -3.62 11.67 15.25
C GLU A 99 -5.11 11.96 15.37
N GLY A 100 -5.97 10.95 15.23
CA GLY A 100 -7.43 11.09 15.32
C GLY A 100 -8.12 9.75 15.44
N GLU A 101 -9.43 9.74 15.25
CA GLU A 101 -10.26 8.53 15.28
C GLU A 101 -10.32 7.89 13.90
N HIS A 102 -10.24 6.56 13.85
CA HIS A 102 -10.48 5.81 12.62
C HIS A 102 -11.94 5.93 12.19
N GLY A 103 -12.16 6.15 10.88
CA GLY A 103 -13.48 6.30 10.30
C GLY A 103 -14.06 7.72 10.37
N ALA A 104 -13.42 8.67 11.04
CA ALA A 104 -13.95 10.02 11.22
C ALA A 104 -13.97 10.84 9.92
N ALA A 105 -12.92 10.74 9.09
CA ALA A 105 -12.80 11.49 7.85
C ALA A 105 -11.83 10.82 6.87
N PHE A 106 -12.02 11.10 5.58
CA PHE A 106 -11.05 10.74 4.55
C PHE A 106 -9.81 11.64 4.65
N HIS A 107 -8.64 10.98 4.71
CA HIS A 107 -7.35 11.66 4.62
C HIS A 107 -6.44 10.88 3.66
N TYR A 108 -6.09 11.51 2.56
CA TYR A 108 -5.13 10.93 1.63
C TYR A 108 -3.77 10.79 2.30
N ARG A 109 -3.34 9.55 2.55
CA ARG A 109 -2.03 9.23 3.14
C ARG A 109 -1.47 7.99 2.46
N THR A 110 -0.29 8.13 1.85
CA THR A 110 0.36 7.05 1.09
C THR A 110 0.57 5.79 1.92
N ILE A 111 0.86 5.93 3.20
CA ILE A 111 1.09 4.80 4.11
C ILE A 111 -0.12 3.88 4.31
N ASN A 112 -1.36 4.34 4.05
CA ASN A 112 -2.53 3.46 4.02
C ASN A 112 -2.39 2.38 2.93
N SER A 113 -1.93 2.77 1.74
CA SER A 113 -1.75 1.81 0.64
C SER A 113 -0.62 0.82 0.92
N ASP A 114 0.45 1.24 1.61
CA ASP A 114 1.53 0.33 1.98
C ASP A 114 1.10 -0.61 3.12
N MET A 115 0.29 -0.13 4.06
CA MET A 115 -0.36 -1.00 5.05
C MET A 115 -1.27 -2.02 4.36
N LEU A 116 -2.07 -1.58 3.38
CA LEU A 116 -2.91 -2.47 2.59
C LEU A 116 -2.08 -3.50 1.82
N GLY A 117 -0.96 -3.09 1.24
CA GLY A 117 -0.01 -3.99 0.58
C GLY A 117 0.56 -5.05 1.53
N TRP A 118 0.84 -4.68 2.78
CA TRP A 118 1.28 -5.63 3.80
C TRP A 118 0.17 -6.62 4.18
N ILE A 119 -1.06 -6.13 4.39
CA ILE A 119 -2.24 -6.96 4.65
C ILE A 119 -2.45 -7.98 3.54
N ILE A 120 -2.49 -7.53 2.29
CA ILE A 120 -2.63 -8.39 1.10
C ILE A 120 -1.54 -9.47 1.08
N SER A 121 -0.30 -9.08 1.29
CA SER A 121 0.83 -10.02 1.27
C SER A 121 0.75 -11.04 2.41
N ARG A 122 0.30 -10.62 3.59
CA ARG A 122 0.14 -11.50 4.75
C ARG A 122 -0.96 -12.54 4.54
N VAL A 123 -2.10 -12.13 4.02
CA VAL A 123 -3.26 -13.00 3.81
C VAL A 123 -3.03 -13.98 2.66
N SER A 124 -2.48 -13.49 1.54
CA SER A 124 -2.28 -14.30 0.34
C SER A 124 -1.02 -15.15 0.33
N GLY A 125 -0.02 -14.81 1.16
CA GLY A 125 1.32 -15.40 1.10
C GLY A 125 2.14 -14.97 -0.14
N LYS A 126 1.64 -13.99 -0.92
CA LYS A 126 2.27 -13.48 -2.15
C LYS A 126 2.53 -11.98 -2.03
N SER A 127 3.52 -11.48 -2.76
CA SER A 127 3.72 -10.04 -2.88
C SER A 127 2.58 -9.38 -3.68
N VAL A 128 2.36 -8.09 -3.45
CA VAL A 128 1.43 -7.28 -4.27
C VAL A 128 1.78 -7.37 -5.75
N THR A 129 3.08 -7.44 -6.09
CA THR A 129 3.56 -7.54 -7.46
C THR A 129 3.17 -8.86 -8.13
N GLU A 130 3.32 -9.99 -7.41
CA GLU A 130 2.88 -11.31 -7.90
C GLU A 130 1.37 -11.32 -8.13
N LEU A 131 0.59 -10.84 -7.16
CA LEU A 131 -0.87 -10.75 -7.30
C LEU A 131 -1.30 -9.82 -8.43
N THR A 132 -0.64 -8.67 -8.59
CA THR A 132 -0.88 -7.77 -9.72
C THR A 132 -0.69 -8.50 -11.05
N SER A 133 0.41 -9.26 -11.18
CA SER A 133 0.69 -10.05 -12.39
C SER A 133 -0.37 -11.11 -12.64
N GLU A 134 -0.74 -11.88 -11.60
CA GLU A 134 -1.64 -13.02 -11.73
C GLU A 134 -3.10 -12.61 -11.93
N ARG A 135 -3.55 -11.57 -11.20
CA ARG A 135 -4.96 -11.23 -11.10
C ARG A 135 -5.41 -10.07 -11.99
N LEU A 136 -4.47 -9.24 -12.42
CA LEU A 136 -4.79 -8.06 -13.23
C LEU A 136 -4.00 -8.04 -14.54
N TRP A 137 -2.66 -8.08 -14.46
CA TRP A 137 -1.81 -7.79 -15.62
C TRP A 137 -1.95 -8.81 -16.74
N ARG A 138 -1.83 -10.10 -16.40
CA ARG A 138 -2.00 -11.19 -17.37
C ARG A 138 -3.45 -11.32 -17.85
N PRO A 139 -4.47 -11.34 -16.97
CA PRO A 139 -5.87 -11.46 -17.43
C PRO A 139 -6.31 -10.32 -18.34
N MET A 140 -5.90 -9.06 -18.07
CA MET A 140 -6.29 -7.94 -18.93
C MET A 140 -5.54 -7.88 -20.28
N GLY A 141 -4.65 -8.84 -20.56
CA GLY A 141 -3.91 -8.91 -21.82
C GLY A 141 -2.89 -7.78 -21.97
N ALA A 142 -2.17 -7.43 -20.92
CA ALA A 142 -1.12 -6.42 -20.99
C ALA A 142 -0.08 -6.79 -22.05
N GLU A 143 0.35 -5.80 -22.84
CA GLU A 143 1.31 -5.99 -23.94
C GLU A 143 2.75 -6.04 -23.47
N GLN A 144 3.03 -5.38 -22.33
CA GLN A 144 4.38 -5.21 -21.82
C GLN A 144 4.47 -5.53 -20.33
N ASP A 145 5.67 -5.87 -19.89
CA ASP A 145 5.95 -5.97 -18.46
C ASP A 145 5.84 -4.60 -17.79
N ALA A 146 5.35 -4.61 -16.55
CA ALA A 146 5.40 -3.46 -15.68
C ALA A 146 6.52 -3.63 -14.65
N TYR A 147 7.03 -2.53 -14.14
CA TYR A 147 8.07 -2.50 -13.12
C TYR A 147 7.52 -1.89 -11.83
N GLN A 148 7.89 -2.49 -10.71
CA GLN A 148 7.50 -2.02 -9.39
C GLN A 148 8.76 -1.70 -8.58
N THR A 149 8.84 -0.48 -8.02
CA THR A 149 9.91 -0.17 -7.07
C THR A 149 9.73 -0.93 -5.77
N VAL A 150 10.86 -1.31 -5.16
CA VAL A 150 10.90 -2.00 -3.87
C VAL A 150 11.81 -1.22 -2.90
N ASP A 151 11.65 -1.46 -1.60
CA ASP A 151 12.58 -0.98 -0.59
C ASP A 151 13.85 -1.85 -0.50
N GLY A 152 14.76 -1.52 0.40
CA GLY A 152 15.99 -2.27 0.65
C GLY A 152 15.78 -3.71 1.17
N LYS A 153 14.56 -4.08 1.54
CA LYS A 153 14.16 -5.44 1.96
C LYS A 153 13.41 -6.21 0.88
N GLY A 154 13.23 -5.60 -0.30
CA GLY A 154 12.48 -6.19 -1.41
C GLY A 154 10.96 -6.05 -1.29
N VAL A 155 10.46 -5.24 -0.35
CA VAL A 155 9.03 -5.00 -0.19
C VAL A 155 8.54 -4.03 -1.27
N PRO A 156 7.49 -4.39 -2.06
CA PRO A 156 6.94 -3.51 -3.08
C PRO A 156 6.33 -2.24 -2.50
N PHE A 157 6.57 -1.10 -3.15
CA PHE A 157 5.94 0.17 -2.81
C PHE A 157 4.47 0.18 -3.26
N ALA A 158 3.57 -0.31 -2.43
CA ALA A 158 2.13 -0.41 -2.73
C ALA A 158 1.43 0.95 -2.83
N GLY A 159 2.01 1.99 -2.28
CA GLY A 159 1.54 3.38 -2.39
C GLY A 159 2.02 4.12 -3.64
N GLY A 160 2.96 3.54 -4.43
CA GLY A 160 3.54 4.17 -5.60
C GLY A 160 4.45 3.21 -6.36
N GLY A 161 5.25 3.76 -7.29
CA GLY A 161 6.36 3.01 -7.89
C GLY A 161 6.01 2.06 -9.03
N LEU A 162 4.75 1.86 -9.39
CA LEU A 162 4.38 1.12 -10.60
C LEU A 162 4.71 1.96 -11.84
N SER A 163 5.53 1.40 -12.73
CA SER A 163 5.84 1.93 -14.05
C SER A 163 5.33 0.96 -15.10
N ALA A 164 4.49 1.43 -16.01
CA ALA A 164 3.86 0.62 -17.04
C ALA A 164 3.66 1.41 -18.33
N GLY A 165 3.48 0.71 -19.44
CA GLY A 165 3.15 1.31 -20.72
C GLY A 165 1.78 2.00 -20.70
N LEU A 166 1.66 3.14 -21.41
CA LEU A 166 0.41 3.91 -21.43
C LEU A 166 -0.77 3.07 -21.95
N ARG A 167 -0.54 2.19 -22.91
CA ARG A 167 -1.59 1.31 -23.47
C ARG A 167 -2.12 0.33 -22.44
N ASP A 168 -1.23 -0.22 -21.59
CA ASP A 168 -1.62 -1.15 -20.53
C ASP A 168 -2.35 -0.43 -19.39
N LEU A 169 -1.97 0.81 -19.11
CA LEU A 169 -2.76 1.68 -18.22
C LEU A 169 -4.14 1.99 -18.79
N GLY A 170 -4.23 2.15 -20.10
CA GLY A 170 -5.51 2.30 -20.81
C GLY A 170 -6.38 1.05 -20.67
N ARG A 171 -5.79 -0.17 -20.73
CA ARG A 171 -6.51 -1.43 -20.48
C ARG A 171 -7.06 -1.51 -19.07
N LEU A 172 -6.27 -1.09 -18.08
CA LEU A 172 -6.76 -1.02 -16.69
C LEU A 172 -7.96 -0.07 -16.57
N GLY A 173 -7.91 1.09 -17.26
CA GLY A 173 -9.04 2.00 -17.32
C GLY A 173 -10.27 1.40 -18.00
N LEU A 174 -10.10 0.66 -19.10
CA LEU A 174 -11.17 -0.04 -19.80
C LEU A 174 -11.77 -1.16 -18.94
N LEU A 175 -10.95 -1.91 -18.20
CA LEU A 175 -11.39 -2.91 -17.25
C LEU A 175 -12.37 -2.31 -16.22
N MET A 176 -12.01 -1.15 -15.65
CA MET A 176 -12.89 -0.44 -14.71
C MET A 176 -14.15 0.07 -15.38
N LEU A 177 -14.06 0.65 -16.58
CA LEU A 177 -15.20 1.15 -17.33
C LEU A 177 -16.21 0.04 -17.69
N ASN A 178 -15.72 -1.17 -17.96
CA ASN A 178 -16.52 -2.34 -18.31
C ASN A 178 -16.98 -3.14 -17.08
N GLY A 179 -16.88 -2.60 -15.88
CA GLY A 179 -17.32 -3.26 -14.65
C GLY A 179 -16.51 -4.52 -14.28
N GLY A 180 -15.23 -4.55 -14.62
CA GLY A 180 -14.33 -5.68 -14.32
C GLY A 180 -14.38 -6.84 -15.33
N VAL A 181 -15.06 -6.65 -16.46
CA VAL A 181 -15.13 -7.66 -17.53
C VAL A 181 -14.04 -7.38 -18.57
N ILE A 182 -13.27 -8.42 -18.90
CA ILE A 182 -12.21 -8.41 -19.94
C ILE A 182 -12.76 -8.96 -21.24
#